data_4341a6b1ce503225a1842a514c969274
#
_entry.id   4341a6b1ce503225a1842a514c969274
#
_cell.length_a   1.000
_cell.length_b   1.000
_cell.length_c   1.000
_cell.angle_alpha   90.00
_cell.angle_beta   90.00
_cell.angle_gamma   90.00
#
_symmetry.space_group_name_H-M   'P 1'
#
loop_
_entity.id
_entity.type
_entity.pdbx_description
1 polymer ?
#
loop_
_entity_poly.entity_id
_entity_poly.type
_entity_poly.pdbx_seq_one_letter_code
_entity_poly.pdbx_strand_id
1 'polypeptide(L)'
;MTREDAPARQDQQVMTGAQALVRALEELGVTDIFGMPGGAILPFYDPLLASTKIRHVLVRHEQGAGHAAEGYAMVTGRPGVCVATSGPGATNLITPIGDAHMDSVPMLAITGQVGSRGIGTDAFQEADIVGATMPFVKHSFLITRAEDIVPCVAEAFHIASTGRPGPVLIDISKDAQEGLTEFVWPPARDLPGYRLPGKPNQRRLAQAAEVISAAERPVLYLGGGLNRAQVPTEDLTELIELIGAPFVTTLTALDVMPSEHPLNLGMPGMHGTVAAVGALQRADVVVCLGARFDDRVTGKPDTFATKASVIHVDVDPAEISKIRTADVPIVG
;
A
#
# COMPACT_ATOMS: atom_id res chain seq x y z
N MET A 1 -9.34 11.24 -49.16
CA MET A 1 -9.84 11.10 -47.80
C MET A 1 -9.97 9.62 -47.52
N THR A 2 -8.93 9.03 -47.02
CA THR A 2 -8.82 7.61 -46.63
C THR A 2 -9.47 7.46 -45.26
N ARG A 3 -10.42 6.54 -45.12
CA ARG A 3 -10.99 6.12 -43.83
C ARG A 3 -9.87 5.54 -43.00
N GLU A 4 -9.49 6.23 -41.93
CA GLU A 4 -8.64 5.67 -40.89
C GLU A 4 -9.38 4.50 -40.23
N ASP A 5 -8.70 3.38 -40.14
CA ASP A 5 -9.16 2.14 -39.53
C ASP A 5 -9.45 2.41 -38.03
N ALA A 6 -10.71 2.31 -37.65
CA ALA A 6 -11.11 2.23 -36.27
C ALA A 6 -10.45 0.95 -35.67
N PRO A 7 -9.89 1.00 -34.45
CA PRO A 7 -9.31 -0.19 -33.83
C PRO A 7 -10.37 -1.30 -33.78
N ALA A 8 -9.96 -2.49 -34.19
CA ALA A 8 -10.81 -3.68 -34.20
C ALA A 8 -11.47 -3.83 -32.81
N ARG A 9 -12.80 -3.91 -32.81
CA ARG A 9 -13.56 -4.26 -31.59
C ARG A 9 -13.04 -5.62 -31.12
N GLN A 10 -12.32 -5.64 -29.99
CA GLN A 10 -12.03 -6.88 -29.30
C GLN A 10 -13.36 -7.57 -29.03
N ASP A 11 -13.46 -8.89 -29.30
CA ASP A 11 -14.64 -9.69 -29.03
C ASP A 11 -15.12 -9.43 -27.61
N GLN A 12 -16.24 -8.75 -27.47
CA GLN A 12 -16.85 -8.46 -26.17
C GLN A 12 -17.38 -9.78 -25.63
N GLN A 13 -16.64 -10.38 -24.71
CA GLN A 13 -17.01 -11.64 -24.10
C GLN A 13 -17.93 -11.38 -22.91
N VAL A 14 -19.19 -11.82 -23.02
CA VAL A 14 -20.13 -11.81 -21.90
C VAL A 14 -19.79 -12.95 -20.94
N MET A 15 -19.70 -12.62 -19.67
CA MET A 15 -19.34 -13.57 -18.61
C MET A 15 -20.00 -13.20 -17.28
N THR A 16 -19.93 -14.06 -16.27
CA THR A 16 -20.41 -13.70 -14.93
C THR A 16 -19.49 -12.68 -14.26
N GLY A 17 -20.03 -11.90 -13.31
CA GLY A 17 -19.22 -10.97 -12.53
C GLY A 17 -18.04 -11.64 -11.84
N ALA A 18 -18.22 -12.88 -11.33
CA ALA A 18 -17.15 -13.66 -10.74
C ALA A 18 -16.04 -14.01 -11.76
N GLN A 19 -16.41 -14.40 -12.99
CA GLN A 19 -15.43 -14.63 -14.07
C GLN A 19 -14.71 -13.33 -14.45
N ALA A 20 -15.43 -12.22 -14.51
CA ALA A 20 -14.86 -10.91 -14.80
C ALA A 20 -13.88 -10.45 -13.71
N LEU A 21 -14.20 -10.73 -12.43
CA LEU A 21 -13.32 -10.47 -11.29
C LEU A 21 -12.00 -11.24 -11.42
N VAL A 22 -12.05 -12.56 -11.62
CA VAL A 22 -10.83 -13.38 -11.75
C VAL A 22 -10.00 -12.90 -12.95
N ARG A 23 -10.63 -12.65 -14.09
CA ARG A 23 -9.94 -12.18 -15.29
C ARG A 23 -9.31 -10.81 -15.10
N ALA A 24 -9.97 -9.86 -14.43
CA ALA A 24 -9.40 -8.57 -14.10
C ALA A 24 -8.16 -8.69 -13.21
N LEU A 25 -8.19 -9.59 -12.21
CA LEU A 25 -7.02 -9.89 -11.37
C LEU A 25 -5.87 -10.51 -12.17
N GLU A 26 -6.17 -11.39 -13.13
CA GLU A 26 -5.17 -11.94 -14.07
C GLU A 26 -4.53 -10.86 -14.95
N GLU A 27 -5.33 -9.93 -15.48
CA GLU A 27 -4.82 -8.82 -16.31
C GLU A 27 -3.97 -7.82 -15.49
N LEU A 28 -4.25 -7.69 -14.19
CA LEU A 28 -3.43 -6.94 -13.24
C LEU A 28 -2.14 -7.70 -12.83
N GLY A 29 -2.00 -8.94 -13.30
CA GLY A 29 -0.84 -9.78 -13.03
C GLY A 29 -0.81 -10.33 -11.61
N VAL A 30 -1.95 -10.51 -10.96
CA VAL A 30 -2.06 -11.21 -9.67
C VAL A 30 -1.71 -12.68 -9.89
N THR A 31 -0.79 -13.21 -9.08
CA THR A 31 -0.32 -14.60 -9.17
C THR A 31 -0.75 -15.44 -7.97
N ASP A 32 -1.04 -14.80 -6.85
CA ASP A 32 -1.35 -15.48 -5.60
C ASP A 32 -2.53 -14.79 -4.90
N ILE A 33 -3.47 -15.58 -4.42
CA ILE A 33 -4.61 -15.12 -3.61
C ILE A 33 -4.68 -15.98 -2.35
N PHE A 34 -4.78 -15.31 -1.20
CA PHE A 34 -4.89 -15.95 0.11
C PHE A 34 -6.33 -15.86 0.60
N GLY A 35 -6.93 -16.97 1.02
CA GLY A 35 -8.31 -16.91 1.46
C GLY A 35 -8.92 -18.27 1.82
N MET A 36 -10.20 -18.23 2.11
CA MET A 36 -11.00 -19.43 2.30
C MET A 36 -12.43 -19.21 1.80
N PRO A 37 -13.07 -20.27 1.27
CA PRO A 37 -14.43 -20.19 0.72
C PRO A 37 -15.47 -19.95 1.82
N GLY A 38 -16.59 -19.36 1.41
CA GLY A 38 -17.78 -19.16 2.25
C GLY A 38 -18.95 -18.71 1.39
N GLY A 39 -20.17 -18.80 1.93
CA GLY A 39 -21.43 -18.71 1.17
C GLY A 39 -21.59 -17.51 0.24
N ALA A 40 -21.17 -16.34 0.67
CA ALA A 40 -21.32 -15.10 -0.10
C ALA A 40 -20.22 -14.88 -1.15
N ILE A 41 -19.08 -15.57 -1.05
CA ILE A 41 -17.96 -15.47 -2.01
C ILE A 41 -17.81 -16.73 -2.87
N LEU A 42 -18.67 -17.72 -2.68
CA LEU A 42 -18.56 -18.99 -3.38
C LEU A 42 -18.57 -18.88 -4.92
N PRO A 43 -19.35 -17.98 -5.55
CA PRO A 43 -19.31 -17.81 -7.00
C PRO A 43 -17.93 -17.45 -7.57
N PHE A 44 -17.08 -16.79 -6.77
CA PHE A 44 -15.70 -16.44 -7.15
C PHE A 44 -14.79 -17.68 -7.27
N TYR A 45 -15.04 -18.72 -6.48
CA TYR A 45 -14.15 -19.89 -6.40
C TYR A 45 -14.17 -20.77 -7.64
N ASP A 46 -15.32 -20.89 -8.33
CA ASP A 46 -15.41 -21.70 -9.56
C ASP A 46 -14.49 -21.15 -10.67
N PRO A 47 -14.56 -19.85 -11.06
CA PRO A 47 -13.62 -19.30 -12.04
C PRO A 47 -12.19 -19.25 -11.53
N LEU A 48 -11.95 -19.05 -10.22
CA LEU A 48 -10.62 -19.10 -9.65
C LEU A 48 -9.97 -20.48 -9.80
N LEU A 49 -10.75 -21.54 -9.57
CA LEU A 49 -10.27 -22.93 -9.75
C LEU A 49 -9.93 -23.22 -11.23
N ALA A 50 -10.63 -22.60 -12.17
CA ALA A 50 -10.35 -22.72 -13.59
C ALA A 50 -9.14 -21.87 -14.06
N SER A 51 -8.70 -20.90 -13.28
CA SER A 51 -7.55 -20.06 -13.62
C SER A 51 -6.25 -20.87 -13.59
N THR A 52 -5.42 -20.67 -14.62
CA THR A 52 -4.07 -21.25 -14.69
C THR A 52 -2.98 -20.22 -14.33
N LYS A 53 -3.37 -18.97 -14.06
CA LYS A 53 -2.44 -17.87 -13.76
C LYS A 53 -2.40 -17.56 -12.27
N ILE A 54 -3.47 -17.81 -11.54
CA ILE A 54 -3.61 -17.46 -10.13
C ILE A 54 -3.58 -18.71 -9.27
N ARG A 55 -2.65 -18.77 -8.34
CA ARG A 55 -2.58 -19.79 -7.30
C ARG A 55 -3.44 -19.36 -6.11
N HIS A 56 -4.36 -20.20 -5.69
CA HIS A 56 -5.09 -20.02 -4.44
C HIS A 56 -4.35 -20.70 -3.28
N VAL A 57 -4.08 -19.93 -2.22
CA VAL A 57 -3.50 -20.44 -0.97
C VAL A 57 -4.60 -20.49 0.08
N LEU A 58 -5.10 -21.70 0.34
CA LEU A 58 -6.14 -21.94 1.33
C LEU A 58 -5.60 -21.73 2.74
N VAL A 59 -6.23 -20.85 3.49
CA VAL A 59 -5.93 -20.60 4.90
C VAL A 59 -6.97 -21.26 5.82
N ARG A 60 -6.71 -21.23 7.12
CA ARG A 60 -7.65 -21.76 8.13
C ARG A 60 -8.31 -20.66 8.97
N HIS A 61 -7.96 -19.41 8.73
CA HIS A 61 -8.52 -18.21 9.34
C HIS A 61 -8.28 -17.03 8.42
N GLU A 62 -9.27 -16.17 8.22
CA GLU A 62 -9.19 -15.05 7.28
C GLU A 62 -8.13 -14.01 7.69
N GLN A 63 -7.93 -13.81 8.99
CA GLN A 63 -6.83 -12.96 9.48
C GLN A 63 -5.47 -13.44 8.95
N GLY A 64 -5.26 -14.76 8.92
CA GLY A 64 -4.05 -15.34 8.33
C GLY A 64 -3.94 -15.09 6.82
N ALA A 65 -5.07 -15.02 6.11
CA ALA A 65 -5.09 -14.64 4.69
C ALA A 65 -4.62 -13.20 4.48
N GLY A 66 -5.13 -12.27 5.30
CA GLY A 66 -4.73 -10.88 5.25
C GLY A 66 -3.24 -10.67 5.53
N HIS A 67 -2.71 -11.25 6.62
CA HIS A 67 -1.28 -11.17 6.93
C HIS A 67 -0.40 -11.88 5.90
N ALA A 68 -0.88 -12.96 5.26
CA ALA A 68 -0.14 -13.60 4.17
C ALA A 68 -0.08 -12.68 2.92
N ALA A 69 -1.19 -12.02 2.58
CA ALA A 69 -1.23 -11.03 1.51
C ALA A 69 -0.31 -9.83 1.81
N GLU A 70 -0.30 -9.36 3.05
CA GLU A 70 0.59 -8.31 3.53
C GLU A 70 2.06 -8.70 3.37
N GLY A 71 2.46 -9.88 3.90
CA GLY A 71 3.82 -10.40 3.76
C GLY A 71 4.24 -10.57 2.29
N TYR A 72 3.32 -11.06 1.44
CA TYR A 72 3.54 -11.13 0.01
C TYR A 72 3.84 -9.75 -0.60
N ALA A 73 3.04 -8.74 -0.24
CA ALA A 73 3.23 -7.38 -0.75
C ALA A 73 4.55 -6.76 -0.27
N MET A 74 4.92 -7.01 0.98
CA MET A 74 6.20 -6.51 1.54
C MET A 74 7.41 -7.06 0.79
N VAL A 75 7.39 -8.35 0.44
CA VAL A 75 8.52 -9.02 -0.22
C VAL A 75 8.57 -8.74 -1.72
N THR A 76 7.40 -8.66 -2.38
CA THR A 76 7.34 -8.55 -3.85
C THR A 76 7.23 -7.10 -4.35
N GLY A 77 6.86 -6.15 -3.48
CA GLY A 77 6.52 -4.78 -3.86
C GLY A 77 5.21 -4.66 -4.65
N ARG A 78 4.43 -5.76 -4.77
CA ARG A 78 3.15 -5.82 -5.51
C ARG A 78 1.98 -5.89 -4.54
N PRO A 79 0.79 -5.39 -4.88
CA PRO A 79 -0.37 -5.54 -4.02
C PRO A 79 -0.67 -7.02 -3.70
N GLY A 80 -0.76 -7.33 -2.41
CA GLY A 80 -1.22 -8.63 -1.96
C GLY A 80 -2.74 -8.72 -2.01
N VAL A 81 -3.29 -9.90 -2.33
CA VAL A 81 -4.73 -10.10 -2.47
C VAL A 81 -5.21 -11.13 -1.47
N CYS A 82 -6.18 -10.77 -0.63
CA CYS A 82 -6.87 -11.70 0.25
C CYS A 82 -8.38 -11.70 -0.01
N VAL A 83 -9.01 -12.86 0.23
CA VAL A 83 -10.43 -13.09 -0.06
C VAL A 83 -11.12 -13.73 1.15
N ALA A 84 -12.28 -13.19 1.53
CA ALA A 84 -13.13 -13.72 2.59
C ALA A 84 -14.61 -13.67 2.22
N THR A 85 -15.42 -14.43 2.92
CA THR A 85 -16.90 -14.35 2.82
C THR A 85 -17.44 -13.17 3.64
N SER A 86 -18.76 -12.96 3.62
CA SER A 86 -19.46 -11.95 4.40
C SER A 86 -19.40 -12.21 5.92
N GLY A 87 -19.87 -11.24 6.68
CA GLY A 87 -20.04 -11.34 8.13
C GLY A 87 -18.73 -11.66 8.85
N PRO A 88 -18.67 -12.80 9.59
CA PRO A 88 -17.49 -13.14 10.39
C PRO A 88 -16.23 -13.33 9.54
N GLY A 89 -16.34 -13.75 8.28
CA GLY A 89 -15.20 -13.87 7.37
C GLY A 89 -14.62 -12.49 7.04
N ALA A 90 -15.47 -11.54 6.67
CA ALA A 90 -15.06 -10.16 6.38
C ALA A 90 -14.48 -9.46 7.62
N THR A 91 -15.13 -9.59 8.78
CA THR A 91 -14.66 -8.92 10.01
C THR A 91 -13.33 -9.46 10.51
N ASN A 92 -12.99 -10.71 10.21
CA ASN A 92 -11.66 -11.28 10.50
C ASN A 92 -10.51 -10.63 9.69
N LEU A 93 -10.81 -9.88 8.63
CA LEU A 93 -9.81 -9.13 7.87
C LEU A 93 -9.49 -7.75 8.46
N ILE A 94 -10.23 -7.27 9.45
CA ILE A 94 -10.04 -5.90 9.99
C ILE A 94 -8.63 -5.73 10.56
N THR A 95 -8.13 -6.70 11.34
CA THR A 95 -6.78 -6.62 11.92
C THR A 95 -5.69 -6.51 10.85
N PRO A 96 -5.59 -7.42 9.87
CA PRO A 96 -4.54 -7.29 8.85
C PRO A 96 -4.74 -6.06 7.93
N ILE A 97 -5.97 -5.61 7.68
CA ILE A 97 -6.21 -4.34 6.98
C ILE A 97 -5.65 -3.16 7.79
N GLY A 98 -5.88 -3.16 9.12
CA GLY A 98 -5.35 -2.13 10.01
C GLY A 98 -3.81 -2.14 10.05
N ASP A 99 -3.19 -3.31 10.07
CA ASP A 99 -1.74 -3.50 10.04
C ASP A 99 -1.13 -3.01 8.72
N ALA A 100 -1.68 -3.45 7.59
CA ALA A 100 -1.29 -2.98 6.27
C ALA A 100 -1.44 -1.46 6.09
N HIS A 101 -2.47 -0.85 6.69
CA HIS A 101 -2.63 0.60 6.72
C HIS A 101 -1.50 1.29 7.49
N MET A 102 -1.20 0.79 8.69
CA MET A 102 -0.16 1.36 9.54
C MET A 102 1.23 1.26 8.90
N ASP A 103 1.52 0.18 8.20
CA ASP A 103 2.81 -0.05 7.55
C ASP A 103 2.85 0.33 6.06
N SER A 104 1.78 0.98 5.57
CA SER A 104 1.69 1.45 4.19
C SER A 104 1.93 0.33 3.18
N VAL A 105 1.31 -0.83 3.42
CA VAL A 105 1.42 -2.03 2.58
C VAL A 105 0.28 -2.08 1.57
N PRO A 106 0.55 -2.18 0.26
CA PRO A 106 -0.52 -2.26 -0.74
C PRO A 106 -1.24 -3.61 -0.63
N MET A 107 -2.55 -3.59 -0.42
CA MET A 107 -3.35 -4.79 -0.29
C MET A 107 -4.75 -4.60 -0.89
N LEU A 108 -5.27 -5.61 -1.59
CA LEU A 108 -6.67 -5.74 -1.94
C LEU A 108 -7.32 -6.76 -1.01
N ALA A 109 -8.25 -6.30 -0.18
CA ALA A 109 -9.13 -7.14 0.61
C ALA A 109 -10.46 -7.28 -0.14
N ILE A 110 -10.76 -8.49 -0.64
CA ILE A 110 -11.98 -8.78 -1.38
C ILE A 110 -12.90 -9.56 -0.46
N THR A 111 -14.10 -9.02 -0.21
CA THR A 111 -15.13 -9.68 0.60
C THR A 111 -16.37 -9.98 -0.23
N GLY A 112 -16.96 -11.14 0.00
CA GLY A 112 -18.32 -11.38 -0.47
C GLY A 112 -19.32 -10.73 0.46
N GLN A 113 -20.40 -10.15 -0.10
CA GLN A 113 -21.52 -9.59 0.65
C GLN A 113 -22.79 -10.39 0.36
N VAL A 114 -23.75 -10.32 1.26
CA VAL A 114 -25.11 -10.87 1.00
C VAL A 114 -25.69 -10.31 -0.29
N GLY A 115 -26.69 -10.94 -0.87
CA GLY A 115 -27.36 -10.40 -2.06
C GLY A 115 -27.81 -8.95 -1.83
N SER A 116 -27.73 -8.11 -2.84
CA SER A 116 -27.95 -6.66 -2.76
C SER A 116 -29.27 -6.26 -2.07
N ARG A 117 -30.32 -7.04 -2.23
CA ARG A 117 -31.61 -6.83 -1.57
C ARG A 117 -31.60 -7.14 -0.06
N GLY A 118 -30.60 -7.87 0.39
CA GLY A 118 -30.44 -8.24 1.80
C GLY A 118 -29.60 -7.24 2.59
N ILE A 119 -28.91 -6.32 1.93
CA ILE A 119 -28.06 -5.32 2.58
C ILE A 119 -28.92 -4.34 3.39
N GLY A 120 -28.58 -4.17 4.67
CA GLY A 120 -29.30 -3.31 5.60
C GLY A 120 -30.55 -3.95 6.24
N THR A 121 -30.69 -5.27 6.12
CA THR A 121 -31.86 -6.01 6.66
C THR A 121 -31.52 -6.97 7.79
N ASP A 122 -30.30 -6.95 8.32
CA ASP A 122 -29.78 -7.91 9.28
C ASP A 122 -29.83 -9.37 8.75
N ALA A 123 -29.56 -9.53 7.46
CA ALA A 123 -29.53 -10.84 6.82
C ALA A 123 -28.44 -11.74 7.44
N PHE A 124 -28.61 -13.07 7.31
CA PHE A 124 -27.63 -14.02 7.85
C PHE A 124 -26.22 -13.73 7.36
N GLN A 125 -25.29 -13.50 8.30
CA GLN A 125 -23.89 -13.13 8.03
C GLN A 125 -23.72 -11.84 7.23
N GLU A 126 -24.67 -10.92 7.29
CA GLU A 126 -24.45 -9.54 6.85
C GLU A 126 -23.53 -8.81 7.84
N ALA A 127 -22.63 -7.99 7.34
CA ALA A 127 -21.88 -7.03 8.12
C ALA A 127 -21.55 -5.80 7.27
N ASP A 128 -21.63 -4.61 7.85
CA ASP A 128 -21.13 -3.38 7.24
C ASP A 128 -19.60 -3.34 7.35
N ILE A 129 -18.95 -4.12 6.50
CA ILE A 129 -17.48 -4.18 6.47
C ILE A 129 -16.88 -2.90 5.90
N VAL A 130 -17.59 -2.20 5.02
CA VAL A 130 -17.18 -0.89 4.49
C VAL A 130 -17.09 0.13 5.63
N GLY A 131 -18.13 0.24 6.43
CA GLY A 131 -18.12 1.12 7.61
C GLY A 131 -17.09 0.72 8.65
N ALA A 132 -16.96 -0.58 8.93
CA ALA A 132 -16.03 -1.10 9.92
C ALA A 132 -14.54 -0.88 9.53
N THR A 133 -14.20 -0.89 8.25
CA THR A 133 -12.84 -0.72 7.75
C THR A 133 -12.50 0.71 7.31
N MET A 134 -13.49 1.60 7.27
CA MET A 134 -13.32 2.98 6.80
C MET A 134 -12.10 3.71 7.37
N PRO A 135 -11.75 3.60 8.67
CA PRO A 135 -10.57 4.27 9.24
C PRO A 135 -9.23 3.67 8.80
N PHE A 136 -9.23 2.47 8.21
CA PHE A 136 -8.03 1.68 7.94
C PHE A 136 -7.76 1.44 6.45
N VAL A 137 -8.64 1.90 5.56
CA VAL A 137 -8.47 1.71 4.13
C VAL A 137 -8.24 3.04 3.41
N LYS A 138 -7.52 3.00 2.30
CA LYS A 138 -7.41 4.17 1.41
C LYS A 138 -8.72 4.45 0.70
N HIS A 139 -9.44 3.39 0.35
CA HIS A 139 -10.75 3.45 -0.29
C HIS A 139 -11.49 2.12 -0.10
N SER A 140 -12.81 2.16 -0.25
CA SER A 140 -13.65 0.97 -0.25
C SER A 140 -14.70 1.07 -1.36
N PHE A 141 -15.00 -0.08 -1.96
CA PHE A 141 -16.05 -0.24 -2.96
C PHE A 141 -17.09 -1.22 -2.44
N LEU A 142 -18.37 -0.84 -2.46
CA LEU A 142 -19.50 -1.75 -2.31
C LEU A 142 -20.10 -1.97 -3.70
N ILE A 143 -19.93 -3.17 -4.25
CA ILE A 143 -20.32 -3.50 -5.61
C ILE A 143 -21.59 -4.34 -5.59
N THR A 144 -22.67 -3.81 -6.15
CA THR A 144 -23.98 -4.47 -6.20
C THR A 144 -24.43 -4.80 -7.64
N ARG A 145 -23.61 -4.49 -8.64
CA ARG A 145 -23.89 -4.73 -10.06
C ARG A 145 -22.66 -5.34 -10.73
N ALA A 146 -22.88 -6.34 -11.60
CA ALA A 146 -21.80 -7.06 -12.26
C ALA A 146 -20.90 -6.17 -13.15
N GLU A 147 -21.49 -5.17 -13.82
CA GLU A 147 -20.77 -4.23 -14.68
C GLU A 147 -19.80 -3.31 -13.96
N ASP A 148 -19.95 -3.11 -12.65
CA ASP A 148 -19.08 -2.25 -11.85
C ASP A 148 -17.83 -3.01 -11.35
N ILE A 149 -17.77 -4.34 -11.47
CA ILE A 149 -16.67 -5.16 -10.94
C ILE A 149 -15.33 -4.80 -11.59
N VAL A 150 -15.25 -4.84 -12.92
CA VAL A 150 -13.99 -4.62 -13.64
C VAL A 150 -13.42 -3.21 -13.42
N PRO A 151 -14.21 -2.12 -13.54
CA PRO A 151 -13.73 -0.78 -13.22
C PRO A 151 -13.25 -0.65 -11.78
N CYS A 152 -14.06 -1.08 -10.81
CA CYS A 152 -13.71 -0.96 -9.40
C CYS A 152 -12.45 -1.75 -9.03
N VAL A 153 -12.23 -2.95 -9.58
CA VAL A 153 -11.02 -3.74 -9.35
C VAL A 153 -9.77 -3.05 -9.90
N ALA A 154 -9.86 -2.48 -11.11
CA ALA A 154 -8.76 -1.74 -11.70
C ALA A 154 -8.41 -0.46 -10.92
N GLU A 155 -9.43 0.25 -10.44
CA GLU A 155 -9.30 1.44 -9.61
C GLU A 155 -8.73 1.10 -8.23
N ALA A 156 -9.24 0.05 -7.59
CA ALA A 156 -8.77 -0.44 -6.30
C ALA A 156 -7.28 -0.80 -6.33
N PHE A 157 -6.85 -1.52 -7.37
CA PHE A 157 -5.45 -1.87 -7.55
C PHE A 157 -4.56 -0.63 -7.75
N HIS A 158 -5.03 0.32 -8.54
CA HIS A 158 -4.34 1.59 -8.75
C HIS A 158 -4.23 2.40 -7.45
N ILE A 159 -5.32 2.53 -6.70
CA ILE A 159 -5.32 3.26 -5.41
C ILE A 159 -4.40 2.57 -4.40
N ALA A 160 -4.45 1.24 -4.31
CA ALA A 160 -3.62 0.48 -3.36
C ALA A 160 -2.12 0.68 -3.60
N SER A 161 -1.70 0.75 -4.88
CA SER A 161 -0.29 0.72 -5.29
C SER A 161 0.34 2.10 -5.52
N THR A 162 -0.44 3.19 -5.57
CA THR A 162 0.08 4.52 -5.93
C THR A 162 0.00 5.53 -4.78
N GLY A 163 0.78 6.61 -4.86
CA GLY A 163 0.97 7.55 -3.75
C GLY A 163 1.56 6.83 -2.54
N ARG A 164 1.12 7.15 -1.32
CA ARG A 164 1.39 6.29 -0.17
C ARG A 164 0.60 4.99 -0.34
N PRO A 165 1.25 3.82 -0.48
CA PRO A 165 0.53 2.56 -0.64
C PRO A 165 -0.32 2.22 0.60
N GLY A 166 -1.30 1.34 0.41
CA GLY A 166 -2.14 0.91 1.53
C GLY A 166 -3.29 0.03 1.07
N PRO A 167 -4.08 -0.50 2.02
CA PRO A 167 -5.17 -1.40 1.72
C PRO A 167 -6.36 -0.71 1.08
N VAL A 168 -7.05 -1.45 0.20
CA VAL A 168 -8.34 -1.11 -0.39
C VAL A 168 -9.28 -2.29 -0.20
N LEU A 169 -10.51 -2.01 0.23
CA LEU A 169 -11.56 -3.01 0.37
C LEU A 169 -12.45 -3.03 -0.89
N ILE A 170 -12.76 -4.24 -1.35
CA ILE A 170 -13.78 -4.49 -2.39
C ILE A 170 -14.79 -5.45 -1.80
N ASP A 171 -15.99 -4.96 -1.48
CA ASP A 171 -17.09 -5.75 -0.95
C ASP A 171 -18.12 -5.99 -2.05
N ILE A 172 -18.36 -7.27 -2.44
CA ILE A 172 -19.12 -7.62 -3.65
C ILE A 172 -20.33 -8.46 -3.28
N SER A 173 -21.53 -7.95 -3.59
CA SER A 173 -22.75 -8.71 -3.35
C SER A 173 -22.78 -9.99 -4.17
N LYS A 174 -23.45 -11.03 -3.64
CA LYS A 174 -23.51 -12.34 -4.28
C LYS A 174 -24.15 -12.28 -5.66
N ASP A 175 -25.23 -11.54 -5.81
CA ASP A 175 -25.93 -11.34 -7.09
C ASP A 175 -25.11 -10.56 -8.12
N ALA A 176 -24.24 -9.66 -7.72
CA ALA A 176 -23.27 -9.03 -8.64
C ALA A 176 -22.25 -10.03 -9.17
N GLN A 177 -21.80 -10.97 -8.33
CA GLN A 177 -20.88 -12.04 -8.76
C GLN A 177 -21.55 -13.02 -9.73
N GLU A 178 -22.84 -13.31 -9.54
CA GLU A 178 -23.64 -14.21 -10.38
C GLU A 178 -24.20 -13.53 -11.64
N GLY A 179 -24.33 -12.21 -11.63
CA GLY A 179 -24.83 -11.39 -12.75
C GLY A 179 -23.92 -11.44 -13.98
N LEU A 180 -24.49 -11.20 -15.14
CA LEU A 180 -23.74 -11.17 -16.40
C LEU A 180 -23.24 -9.76 -16.71
N THR A 181 -22.02 -9.67 -17.23
CA THR A 181 -21.38 -8.41 -17.67
C THR A 181 -20.54 -8.63 -18.92
N GLU A 182 -20.30 -7.56 -19.66
CA GLU A 182 -19.30 -7.54 -20.73
C GLU A 182 -17.91 -7.24 -20.12
N PHE A 183 -16.91 -8.04 -20.47
CA PHE A 183 -15.54 -7.80 -20.04
C PHE A 183 -14.85 -6.82 -21.00
N VAL A 184 -14.44 -5.66 -20.48
CA VAL A 184 -13.67 -4.65 -21.21
C VAL A 184 -12.38 -4.36 -20.44
N TRP A 185 -11.24 -4.48 -21.12
CA TRP A 185 -9.94 -4.22 -20.51
C TRP A 185 -8.99 -3.44 -21.43
N PRO A 186 -8.24 -2.45 -20.96
CA PRO A 186 -8.41 -1.83 -19.64
C PRO A 186 -9.70 -1.00 -19.55
N PRO A 187 -10.35 -0.97 -18.39
CA PRO A 187 -11.53 -0.12 -18.22
C PRO A 187 -11.13 1.36 -18.15
N ALA A 188 -12.07 2.24 -18.45
CA ALA A 188 -11.92 3.65 -18.12
C ALA A 188 -11.86 3.81 -16.59
N ARG A 189 -10.96 4.67 -16.10
CA ARG A 189 -10.87 5.02 -14.68
C ARG A 189 -11.57 6.35 -14.42
N ASP A 190 -12.38 6.40 -13.37
CA ASP A 190 -13.05 7.63 -12.91
C ASP A 190 -12.69 7.90 -11.44
N LEU A 191 -11.58 8.57 -11.22
CA LEU A 191 -11.04 8.88 -9.89
C LEU A 191 -10.93 10.41 -9.68
N PRO A 192 -12.05 11.14 -9.65
CA PRO A 192 -12.07 12.61 -9.71
C PRO A 192 -11.43 13.29 -8.49
N GLY A 193 -11.17 12.66 -7.42
CA GLY A 193 -10.52 13.22 -6.23
C GLY A 193 -9.11 12.69 -5.98
N TYR A 194 -8.68 11.67 -6.70
CA TYR A 194 -7.41 10.99 -6.46
C TYR A 194 -6.28 11.63 -7.26
N ARG A 195 -5.39 12.33 -6.58
CA ARG A 195 -4.25 13.01 -7.21
C ARG A 195 -2.95 12.50 -6.59
N LEU A 196 -2.06 12.05 -7.45
CA LEU A 196 -0.70 11.68 -7.05
C LEU A 196 0.16 12.94 -6.85
N PRO A 197 1.11 12.93 -5.89
CA PRO A 197 2.09 13.98 -5.76
C PRO A 197 2.85 14.18 -7.08
N GLY A 198 3.15 15.42 -7.40
CA GLY A 198 4.00 15.75 -8.54
C GLY A 198 5.48 15.60 -8.22
N LYS A 199 6.33 16.05 -9.15
CA LYS A 199 7.79 16.11 -8.91
C LYS A 199 8.10 17.00 -7.72
N PRO A 200 9.13 16.66 -6.91
CA PRO A 200 9.58 17.47 -5.79
C PRO A 200 9.89 18.92 -6.17
N ASN A 201 9.62 19.84 -5.27
CA ASN A 201 9.86 21.26 -5.49
C ASN A 201 11.36 21.58 -5.56
N GLN A 202 11.85 22.07 -6.70
CA GLN A 202 13.27 22.34 -6.94
C GLN A 202 13.90 23.31 -5.95
N ARG A 203 13.15 24.32 -5.46
CA ARG A 203 13.64 25.25 -4.44
C ARG A 203 13.87 24.56 -3.10
N ARG A 204 13.01 23.60 -2.74
CA ARG A 204 13.17 22.80 -1.51
C ARG A 204 14.35 21.84 -1.64
N LEU A 205 14.57 21.25 -2.81
CA LEU A 205 15.78 20.44 -3.05
C LEU A 205 17.06 21.26 -2.93
N ALA A 206 17.11 22.46 -3.53
CA ALA A 206 18.26 23.36 -3.37
C ALA A 206 18.48 23.75 -1.90
N GLN A 207 17.42 24.10 -1.18
CA GLN A 207 17.50 24.42 0.25
C GLN A 207 18.00 23.21 1.06
N ALA A 208 17.57 22.00 0.75
CA ALA A 208 18.07 20.79 1.41
C ALA A 208 19.57 20.59 1.17
N ALA A 209 20.02 20.78 -0.07
CA ALA A 209 21.44 20.68 -0.41
C ALA A 209 22.30 21.72 0.34
N GLU A 210 21.81 22.96 0.48
CA GLU A 210 22.48 24.00 1.26
C GLU A 210 22.60 23.62 2.75
N VAL A 211 21.50 23.13 3.35
CA VAL A 211 21.47 22.70 4.75
C VAL A 211 22.42 21.51 4.99
N ILE A 212 22.41 20.54 4.09
CA ILE A 212 23.31 19.36 4.18
C ILE A 212 24.77 19.79 4.04
N SER A 213 25.09 20.66 3.08
CA SER A 213 26.47 21.12 2.84
C SER A 213 27.04 21.91 3.99
N ALA A 214 26.22 22.57 4.81
CA ALA A 214 26.63 23.34 5.98
C ALA A 214 26.69 22.47 7.28
N ALA A 215 26.23 21.23 7.24
CA ALA A 215 26.16 20.38 8.41
C ALA A 215 27.54 19.87 8.86
N GLU A 216 27.75 19.79 10.18
CA GLU A 216 28.96 19.19 10.78
C GLU A 216 28.72 17.71 11.15
N ARG A 217 27.49 17.37 11.48
CA ARG A 217 27.09 16.03 11.95
C ARG A 217 25.74 15.60 11.35
N PRO A 218 25.65 15.53 10.00
CA PRO A 218 24.44 15.06 9.35
C PRO A 218 24.23 13.56 9.59
N VAL A 219 22.97 13.15 9.70
CA VAL A 219 22.55 11.73 9.78
C VAL A 219 21.41 11.49 8.82
N LEU A 220 21.52 10.46 7.97
CA LEU A 220 20.42 10.03 7.13
C LEU A 220 19.54 9.05 7.91
N TYR A 221 18.24 9.27 7.89
CA TYR A 221 17.23 8.42 8.50
C TYR A 221 16.37 7.80 7.41
N LEU A 222 16.68 6.54 7.08
CA LEU A 222 16.09 5.79 5.97
C LEU A 222 14.85 5.02 6.45
N GLY A 223 13.72 5.26 5.83
CA GLY A 223 12.45 4.63 6.19
C GLY A 223 11.90 3.67 5.15
N GLY A 224 10.87 2.92 5.53
CA GLY A 224 10.20 1.93 4.68
C GLY A 224 9.61 2.50 3.39
N GLY A 225 9.43 3.81 3.29
CA GLY A 225 9.02 4.49 2.04
C GLY A 225 10.00 4.25 0.90
N LEU A 226 11.29 4.08 1.18
CA LEU A 226 12.30 3.77 0.17
C LEU A 226 12.08 2.38 -0.45
N ASN A 227 11.74 1.37 0.38
CA ASN A 227 11.34 0.05 -0.11
C ASN A 227 10.06 0.10 -0.94
N ARG A 228 9.06 0.85 -0.49
CA ARG A 228 7.79 1.01 -1.23
C ARG A 228 8.00 1.71 -2.57
N ALA A 229 8.93 2.66 -2.64
CA ALA A 229 9.32 3.35 -3.86
C ALA A 229 10.28 2.54 -4.73
N GLN A 230 10.75 1.37 -4.25
CA GLN A 230 11.75 0.52 -4.94
C GLN A 230 12.99 1.32 -5.36
N VAL A 231 13.49 2.18 -4.45
CA VAL A 231 14.67 3.00 -4.72
C VAL A 231 15.89 2.09 -4.87
N PRO A 232 16.65 2.20 -5.99
CA PRO A 232 17.85 1.40 -6.18
C PRO A 232 18.88 1.62 -5.06
N THR A 233 19.49 0.54 -4.57
CA THR A 233 20.54 0.63 -3.54
C THR A 233 21.74 1.45 -4.01
N GLU A 234 22.02 1.44 -5.31
CA GLU A 234 23.08 2.22 -5.94
C GLU A 234 22.86 3.72 -5.77
N ASP A 235 21.64 4.21 -5.96
CA ASP A 235 21.27 5.64 -5.82
C ASP A 235 21.43 6.09 -4.35
N LEU A 236 21.04 5.22 -3.41
CA LEU A 236 21.22 5.49 -1.97
C LEU A 236 22.69 5.48 -1.58
N THR A 237 23.47 4.54 -2.13
CA THR A 237 24.91 4.46 -1.90
C THR A 237 25.60 5.73 -2.39
N GLU A 238 25.32 6.18 -3.62
CA GLU A 238 25.85 7.41 -4.17
C GLU A 238 25.52 8.63 -3.29
N LEU A 239 24.27 8.74 -2.84
CA LEU A 239 23.85 9.83 -1.95
C LEU A 239 24.61 9.80 -0.60
N ILE A 240 24.72 8.61 0.02
CA ILE A 240 25.40 8.42 1.31
C ILE A 240 26.89 8.77 1.19
N GLU A 241 27.56 8.29 0.14
CA GLU A 241 28.97 8.55 -0.12
C GLU A 241 29.23 10.03 -0.44
N LEU A 242 28.36 10.67 -1.23
CA LEU A 242 28.45 12.08 -1.56
C LEU A 242 28.34 12.97 -0.33
N ILE A 243 27.43 12.65 0.59
CA ILE A 243 27.26 13.40 1.85
C ILE A 243 28.37 13.05 2.85
N GLY A 244 28.88 11.81 2.81
CA GLY A 244 29.83 11.29 3.77
C GLY A 244 29.26 11.11 5.19
N ALA A 245 27.95 10.95 5.31
CA ALA A 245 27.25 10.89 6.59
C ALA A 245 26.85 9.45 6.98
N PRO A 246 26.83 9.11 8.27
CA PRO A 246 26.26 7.87 8.72
C PRO A 246 24.75 7.83 8.50
N PHE A 247 24.22 6.62 8.37
CA PHE A 247 22.79 6.40 8.26
C PHE A 247 22.25 5.43 9.27
N VAL A 248 20.95 5.55 9.54
CA VAL A 248 20.16 4.64 10.36
C VAL A 248 18.93 4.20 9.57
N THR A 249 18.42 3.00 9.81
CA THR A 249 17.26 2.44 9.09
C THR A 249 16.12 2.12 10.05
N THR A 250 14.89 2.36 9.62
CA THR A 250 13.71 1.82 10.34
C THR A 250 13.65 0.30 10.20
N LEU A 251 12.80 -0.36 11.01
CA LEU A 251 12.57 -1.80 10.89
C LEU A 251 12.17 -2.22 9.46
N THR A 252 11.28 -1.45 8.83
CA THR A 252 10.78 -1.71 7.47
C THR A 252 11.73 -1.26 6.36
N ALA A 253 12.94 -0.80 6.72
CA ALA A 253 13.99 -0.35 5.80
C ALA A 253 15.33 -1.05 6.07
N LEU A 254 15.35 -2.16 6.83
CA LEU A 254 16.60 -2.85 7.18
C LEU A 254 17.36 -3.39 5.97
N ASP A 255 16.64 -3.65 4.89
CA ASP A 255 17.14 -4.23 3.64
C ASP A 255 17.40 -3.21 2.51
N VAL A 256 17.15 -1.91 2.73
CA VAL A 256 17.40 -0.87 1.70
C VAL A 256 18.90 -0.65 1.44
N MET A 257 19.75 -1.00 2.41
CA MET A 257 21.20 -0.90 2.33
C MET A 257 21.86 -2.16 2.90
N PRO A 258 23.03 -2.55 2.39
CA PRO A 258 23.80 -3.65 2.99
C PRO A 258 24.09 -3.41 4.48
N SER A 259 23.90 -4.44 5.29
CA SER A 259 24.14 -4.35 6.75
C SER A 259 25.60 -4.06 7.09
N GLU A 260 26.53 -4.50 6.23
CA GLU A 260 27.99 -4.35 6.37
C GLU A 260 28.50 -2.99 5.93
N HIS A 261 27.64 -2.10 5.42
CA HIS A 261 28.10 -0.77 4.96
C HIS A 261 28.76 0.01 6.12
N PRO A 262 29.96 0.58 5.96
CA PRO A 262 30.74 1.14 7.05
C PRO A 262 30.06 2.33 7.76
N LEU A 263 29.14 3.01 7.09
CA LEU A 263 28.38 4.13 7.66
C LEU A 263 27.02 3.69 8.24
N ASN A 264 26.69 2.39 8.22
CA ASN A 264 25.46 1.86 8.79
C ASN A 264 25.58 1.79 10.32
N LEU A 265 24.78 2.57 11.02
CA LEU A 265 24.71 2.56 12.48
C LEU A 265 23.63 1.61 13.03
N GLY A 266 22.87 0.97 12.14
CA GLY A 266 21.78 0.08 12.47
C GLY A 266 20.44 0.80 12.71
N MET A 267 19.52 0.07 13.34
CA MET A 267 18.18 0.58 13.63
C MET A 267 18.19 1.47 14.88
N PRO A 268 17.52 2.64 14.88
CA PRO A 268 17.29 3.45 16.07
C PRO A 268 16.06 2.99 16.86
N GLY A 269 15.88 3.57 18.04
CA GLY A 269 14.69 3.41 18.86
C GLY A 269 14.83 2.34 19.95
N MET A 270 13.69 1.89 20.48
CA MET A 270 13.57 1.05 21.67
C MET A 270 14.34 -0.29 21.54
N HIS A 271 14.38 -0.85 20.33
CA HIS A 271 15.07 -2.10 20.02
C HIS A 271 16.33 -1.87 19.17
N GLY A 272 16.77 -0.64 19.07
CA GLY A 272 17.87 -0.26 18.20
C GLY A 272 19.24 -0.27 18.87
N THR A 273 20.25 0.15 18.09
CA THR A 273 21.62 0.25 18.57
C THR A 273 21.85 1.56 19.33
N VAL A 274 22.75 1.53 20.31
CA VAL A 274 23.17 2.74 21.04
C VAL A 274 23.82 3.74 20.09
N ALA A 275 24.54 3.26 19.06
CA ALA A 275 25.17 4.09 18.04
C ALA A 275 24.15 4.89 17.23
N ALA A 276 23.09 4.23 16.74
CA ALA A 276 22.01 4.87 15.96
C ALA A 276 21.27 5.93 16.79
N VAL A 277 20.88 5.58 18.03
CA VAL A 277 20.21 6.55 18.93
C VAL A 277 21.13 7.71 19.26
N GLY A 278 22.39 7.43 19.58
CA GLY A 278 23.38 8.48 19.92
C GLY A 278 23.71 9.39 18.76
N ALA A 279 23.72 8.88 17.52
CA ALA A 279 23.95 9.68 16.33
C ALA A 279 22.78 10.66 16.08
N LEU A 280 21.54 10.17 16.07
CA LEU A 280 20.35 11.01 15.90
C LEU A 280 20.25 12.12 16.97
N GLN A 281 20.55 11.79 18.24
CA GLN A 281 20.48 12.78 19.32
C GLN A 281 21.55 13.85 19.25
N ARG A 282 22.68 13.58 18.58
CA ARG A 282 23.81 14.53 18.43
C ARG A 282 23.87 15.18 17.05
N ALA A 283 23.02 14.76 16.13
CA ALA A 283 22.94 15.33 14.80
C ALA A 283 22.61 16.82 14.86
N ASP A 284 23.20 17.59 13.95
CA ASP A 284 22.80 18.96 13.63
C ASP A 284 21.86 19.02 12.42
N VAL A 285 21.89 17.99 11.58
CA VAL A 285 20.93 17.79 10.48
C VAL A 285 20.48 16.32 10.45
N VAL A 286 19.17 16.10 10.42
CA VAL A 286 18.56 14.78 10.14
C VAL A 286 17.88 14.84 8.77
N VAL A 287 18.37 14.01 7.84
CA VAL A 287 17.75 13.83 6.52
C VAL A 287 16.86 12.60 6.57
N CYS A 288 15.57 12.82 6.75
CA CYS A 288 14.56 11.78 6.85
C CYS A 288 13.98 11.46 5.45
N LEU A 289 14.19 10.24 4.98
CA LEU A 289 13.74 9.76 3.68
C LEU A 289 12.71 8.64 3.85
N GLY A 290 11.44 8.92 3.62
CA GLY A 290 10.34 7.96 3.68
C GLY A 290 10.13 7.32 5.07
N ALA A 291 10.39 8.07 6.16
CA ALA A 291 10.14 7.65 7.54
C ALA A 291 9.21 8.65 8.25
N ARG A 292 8.37 8.14 9.18
CA ARG A 292 7.29 8.94 9.79
C ARG A 292 7.61 9.52 11.17
N PHE A 293 8.82 9.38 11.66
CA PHE A 293 9.18 9.72 13.04
C PHE A 293 8.31 9.00 14.08
N ASP A 294 8.15 7.70 13.90
CA ASP A 294 7.36 6.80 14.74
C ASP A 294 7.78 6.89 16.22
N ASP A 295 6.84 6.73 17.14
CA ASP A 295 7.06 6.86 18.58
C ASP A 295 8.03 5.81 19.15
N ARG A 296 8.13 4.64 18.52
CA ARG A 296 9.13 3.60 18.89
C ARG A 296 10.56 4.01 18.59
N VAL A 297 10.75 4.99 17.70
CA VAL A 297 12.07 5.59 17.39
C VAL A 297 12.28 6.87 18.17
N THR A 298 11.30 7.78 18.15
CA THR A 298 11.43 9.09 18.78
C THR A 298 11.30 9.06 20.29
N GLY A 299 10.54 8.11 20.81
CA GLY A 299 10.11 8.13 22.22
C GLY A 299 9.33 9.41 22.50
N LYS A 300 9.86 10.25 23.40
CA LYS A 300 9.27 11.56 23.70
C LYS A 300 9.72 12.60 22.64
N PRO A 301 8.82 13.07 21.75
CA PRO A 301 9.17 13.95 20.63
C PRO A 301 9.92 15.22 21.02
N ASP A 302 9.54 15.84 22.16
CA ASP A 302 10.16 17.07 22.67
C ASP A 302 11.66 16.92 23.04
N THR A 303 12.13 15.69 23.18
CA THR A 303 13.52 15.39 23.52
C THR A 303 14.30 14.73 22.39
N PHE A 304 13.65 14.43 21.27
CA PHE A 304 14.24 13.75 20.12
C PHE A 304 14.96 14.74 19.20
N ALA A 305 16.26 14.56 18.99
CA ALA A 305 17.10 15.32 18.05
C ALA A 305 16.86 16.84 18.13
N THR A 306 16.81 17.40 19.34
CA THR A 306 16.39 18.78 19.60
C THR A 306 17.28 19.84 18.99
N LYS A 307 18.52 19.48 18.60
CA LYS A 307 19.50 20.38 17.99
C LYS A 307 19.54 20.29 16.47
N ALA A 308 18.84 19.29 15.91
CA ALA A 308 18.91 19.03 14.49
C ALA A 308 17.87 19.85 13.70
N SER A 309 18.31 20.44 12.60
CA SER A 309 17.42 20.80 11.50
C SER A 309 16.93 19.54 10.79
N VAL A 310 15.66 19.48 10.46
CA VAL A 310 15.03 18.30 9.86
C VAL A 310 14.67 18.57 8.40
N ILE A 311 15.26 17.79 7.50
CA ILE A 311 14.83 17.65 6.13
C ILE A 311 13.93 16.42 6.08
N HIS A 312 12.66 16.56 5.71
CA HIS A 312 11.71 15.47 5.68
C HIS A 312 11.15 15.27 4.28
N VAL A 313 11.48 14.13 3.68
CA VAL A 313 11.02 13.71 2.35
C VAL A 313 10.00 12.60 2.52
N ASP A 314 8.79 12.83 2.05
CA ASP A 314 7.73 11.82 2.07
C ASP A 314 6.75 12.04 0.91
N VAL A 315 6.17 10.94 0.40
CA VAL A 315 5.14 10.99 -0.63
C VAL A 315 3.81 11.51 -0.07
N ASP A 316 3.57 11.31 1.23
CA ASP A 316 2.35 11.75 1.92
C ASP A 316 2.57 13.09 2.62
N PRO A 317 1.99 14.18 2.11
CA PRO A 317 2.13 15.50 2.75
C PRO A 317 1.57 15.54 4.18
N ALA A 318 0.68 14.60 4.55
CA ALA A 318 0.11 14.54 5.90
C ALA A 318 1.11 13.99 6.94
N GLU A 319 2.14 13.26 6.53
CA GLU A 319 3.19 12.77 7.44
C GLU A 319 4.25 13.84 7.72
N ILE A 320 4.43 14.78 6.79
CA ILE A 320 5.44 15.83 6.96
C ILE A 320 5.06 16.79 8.10
N SER A 321 5.97 16.98 9.05
CA SER A 321 5.76 17.81 10.25
C SER A 321 4.67 17.31 11.23
N LYS A 322 4.17 16.09 11.08
CA LYS A 322 3.14 15.52 11.96
C LYS A 322 3.65 15.29 13.39
N ILE A 323 4.83 14.70 13.53
CA ILE A 323 5.46 14.37 14.83
C ILE A 323 6.64 15.31 15.12
N ARG A 324 7.54 15.47 14.16
CA ARG A 324 8.70 16.35 14.25
C ARG A 324 8.61 17.41 13.15
N THR A 325 8.63 18.68 13.54
CA THR A 325 8.60 19.80 12.58
C THR A 325 9.74 19.68 11.58
N ALA A 326 9.45 19.76 10.30
CA ALA A 326 10.43 19.77 9.23
C ALA A 326 10.82 21.22 8.91
N ASP A 327 12.12 21.52 8.95
CA ASP A 327 12.68 22.80 8.53
C ASP A 327 12.68 22.89 6.99
N VAL A 328 12.92 21.76 6.33
CA VAL A 328 12.83 21.62 4.88
C VAL A 328 11.86 20.48 4.52
N PRO A 329 10.57 20.79 4.33
CA PRO A 329 9.59 19.80 3.86
C PRO A 329 9.72 19.57 2.35
N ILE A 330 9.75 18.30 1.93
CA ILE A 330 9.80 17.88 0.52
C ILE A 330 8.75 16.80 0.30
N VAL A 331 7.75 17.10 -0.51
CA VAL A 331 6.74 16.14 -0.96
C VAL A 331 7.19 15.55 -2.31
N GLY A 332 7.27 14.21 -2.41
CA GLY A 332 7.67 13.52 -3.63
C GLY A 332 8.11 12.09 -3.43
#